data_8dbca060c6088ea096ab2a75c825975e
#
_entry.id   8dbca060c6088ea096ab2a75c825975e
#
_cell.length_a   1.000
_cell.length_b   1.000
_cell.length_c   1.000
_cell.angle_alpha   90.00
_cell.angle_beta   90.00
_cell.angle_gamma   90.00
#
_symmetry.space_group_name_H-M   'P 1'
#
loop_
_entity.id
_entity.type
_entity.pdbx_description
1 polymer ?
#
loop_
_entity_poly.entity_id
_entity_poly.type
_entity_poly.pdbx_seq_one_letter_code
_entity_poly.pdbx_strand_id
1 'polypeptide(L)'
;MEDTDVTPHKKHKKDKHKSQDEELGASKKTKKSKSELVDLDSANHVGESQHDGEFHLKPTSKTEPLNTSEWPLLLKNYDKLNVRTGHFTPLPNGCSPLKREIKDYISSGFINLDKPSNPSSHEVVAWIKRILRVDKTGHSGTLDPKVTGCLIVCIQRATRLVKSQQGAGKEYVCIVRLHEAVDKEDDLAKAIEMLTGALFQRPPLISAVKRQLRIRTIYESKLIEFDSERHLGVFWVSCEAGTYIRTLCVHIGLLMGIGAHMQELRRVRSGIQSENDSMSTMHDVLDAQWMYDNFKDESYLRRCIKPLEALLTSHKDVVVKDSAVNAICYGAKLMIPGLLRYESGIEMNEQIVIMTTKGEAIALGIALMTTAVMAACDHGVVAKVKRVIMERDTYPRKWGLGPKALQKKQLIAAGKLEKYGKPNDKTPKEWLEQHPDISEQKTPISANDKPKVEQDKSDHVTPGVPVTPQEAEEGKKRKREVLPSDDETPSKSERKKSKKDKKKSKEKEIEKESSDEEKKERKKKKKKKDKEKEMVKESES
;
A
#
# COMPACT_ATOMS: atom_id res chain seq x y z
N MET A 1 -23.92 4.80 67.15
CA MET A 1 -23.72 6.22 67.43
C MET A 1 -23.62 6.83 66.08
N GLU A 2 -24.70 7.20 65.67
CA GLU A 2 -25.35 8.54 65.43
C GLU A 2 -24.94 9.01 64.05
N ASP A 3 -25.81 8.88 63.04
CA ASP A 3 -26.99 9.75 62.69
C ASP A 3 -26.50 11.12 62.20
N THR A 4 -26.89 11.56 61.02
CA THR A 4 -28.11 12.11 60.50
C THR A 4 -27.86 12.56 59.07
N ASP A 5 -28.54 12.16 58.04
CA ASP A 5 -29.85 12.58 57.52
C ASP A 5 -29.94 14.08 57.18
N VAL A 6 -30.27 14.39 55.91
CA VAL A 6 -31.31 15.34 55.47
C VAL A 6 -31.26 15.62 53.97
N THR A 7 -32.23 15.11 53.23
CA THR A 7 -32.78 15.73 52.00
C THR A 7 -33.73 16.88 52.37
N PRO A 8 -34.04 17.83 51.48
CA PRO A 8 -35.40 17.75 50.92
C PRO A 8 -35.64 18.25 49.49
N HIS A 9 -36.67 17.65 48.93
CA HIS A 9 -37.49 18.03 47.80
C HIS A 9 -38.00 19.50 47.74
N LYS A 10 -38.30 19.97 46.51
CA LYS A 10 -39.49 20.77 46.10
C LYS A 10 -39.54 20.80 44.56
N LYS A 11 -40.45 20.20 43.92
CA LYS A 11 -41.88 20.29 43.55
C LYS A 11 -42.35 21.65 43.00
N HIS A 12 -42.87 21.53 41.74
CA HIS A 12 -44.05 22.17 41.12
C HIS A 12 -44.12 23.67 40.88
N LYS A 13 -44.37 24.05 39.59
CA LYS A 13 -45.71 24.56 39.22
C LYS A 13 -45.91 24.58 37.70
N LYS A 14 -47.01 23.96 37.28
CA LYS A 14 -47.78 24.24 36.06
C LYS A 14 -48.54 25.52 36.28
N ASP A 15 -48.65 26.36 35.28
CA ASP A 15 -49.85 27.21 35.11
C ASP A 15 -50.23 27.28 33.63
N LYS A 16 -51.46 26.87 33.40
CA LYS A 16 -52.29 27.11 32.22
C LYS A 16 -52.87 28.49 32.31
N HIS A 17 -52.94 29.24 31.23
CA HIS A 17 -54.08 30.14 31.00
C HIS A 17 -54.41 30.19 29.49
N LYS A 18 -55.68 30.17 29.33
CA LYS A 18 -56.68 30.13 28.31
C LYS A 18 -56.81 31.47 27.57
N SER A 19 -57.08 31.35 26.30
CA SER A 19 -58.04 32.02 25.42
C SER A 19 -58.44 33.45 25.67
N GLN A 20 -58.40 34.26 24.63
CA GLN A 20 -59.65 34.97 24.17
C GLN A 20 -59.43 35.44 22.72
N ASP A 21 -60.49 35.22 21.96
CA ASP A 21 -60.75 35.68 20.60
C ASP A 21 -60.97 37.21 20.57
N GLU A 22 -60.59 37.83 19.45
CA GLU A 22 -61.42 38.89 18.85
C GLU A 22 -61.02 39.08 17.38
N GLU A 23 -62.06 39.03 16.56
CA GLU A 23 -62.10 39.35 15.14
C GLU A 23 -61.79 40.83 14.86
N LEU A 24 -61.20 41.08 13.71
CA LEU A 24 -61.74 42.04 12.72
C LEU A 24 -60.80 42.14 11.49
N GLY A 25 -61.28 41.71 10.44
CA GLY A 25 -61.27 41.89 9.08
C GLY A 25 -60.35 42.93 8.43
N ALA A 26 -59.57 42.46 7.43
CA ALA A 26 -59.39 43.18 6.15
C ALA A 26 -58.79 42.23 5.11
N SER A 27 -59.62 41.99 4.13
CA SER A 27 -59.30 41.32 2.86
C SER A 27 -58.08 41.94 2.15
N LYS A 28 -57.07 41.12 1.89
CA LYS A 28 -56.13 41.39 0.80
C LYS A 28 -55.96 40.14 -0.06
N LYS A 29 -56.44 40.28 -1.30
CA LYS A 29 -56.36 39.33 -2.39
C LYS A 29 -54.93 38.85 -2.58
N THR A 30 -54.67 37.58 -2.36
CA THR A 30 -53.51 36.89 -2.83
C THR A 30 -53.68 36.62 -4.33
N LYS A 31 -52.93 37.32 -5.15
CA LYS A 31 -52.72 36.98 -6.57
C LYS A 31 -51.97 35.66 -6.63
N LYS A 32 -52.63 34.61 -7.11
CA LYS A 32 -52.00 33.42 -7.63
C LYS A 32 -51.09 33.84 -8.81
N SER A 33 -49.79 33.75 -8.66
CA SER A 33 -48.89 33.78 -9.79
C SER A 33 -49.06 32.48 -10.55
N LYS A 34 -49.65 32.54 -11.73
CA LYS A 34 -49.55 31.52 -12.76
C LYS A 34 -48.04 31.31 -13.06
N SER A 35 -47.59 30.11 -12.92
CA SER A 35 -46.33 29.66 -13.54
C SER A 35 -46.59 29.64 -15.07
N GLU A 36 -46.09 30.63 -15.79
CA GLU A 36 -45.98 30.56 -17.22
C GLU A 36 -44.95 29.48 -17.54
N LEU A 37 -45.42 28.42 -18.17
CA LEU A 37 -44.60 27.52 -18.94
C LEU A 37 -44.00 28.31 -20.09
N VAL A 38 -42.70 28.56 -20.05
CA VAL A 38 -41.95 29.16 -21.13
C VAL A 38 -41.85 28.11 -22.22
N ASP A 39 -42.50 28.39 -23.36
CA ASP A 39 -42.41 27.60 -24.58
C ASP A 39 -40.96 27.56 -25.06
N LEU A 40 -40.44 26.36 -25.25
CA LEU A 40 -39.04 26.07 -25.64
C LEU A 40 -38.73 26.30 -27.13
N ASP A 41 -39.63 26.92 -27.89
CA ASP A 41 -39.50 27.06 -29.35
C ASP A 41 -38.92 28.38 -29.86
N SER A 42 -38.42 29.24 -28.98
CA SER A 42 -37.72 30.46 -29.42
C SER A 42 -36.25 30.45 -28.98
N ALA A 43 -35.42 29.85 -29.82
CA ALA A 43 -33.96 29.74 -29.61
C ALA A 43 -33.20 31.08 -29.57
N ASN A 44 -33.91 32.22 -29.62
CA ASN A 44 -33.29 33.55 -29.70
C ASN A 44 -33.36 34.40 -28.42
N HIS A 45 -33.96 33.90 -27.34
CA HIS A 45 -34.21 34.76 -26.18
C HIS A 45 -33.40 34.47 -24.91
N VAL A 46 -32.53 33.47 -24.90
CA VAL A 46 -31.70 33.18 -23.71
C VAL A 46 -30.69 34.31 -23.45
N GLY A 47 -30.20 34.95 -24.53
CA GLY A 47 -29.28 36.08 -24.41
C GLY A 47 -29.97 37.38 -23.95
N GLU A 48 -31.20 37.62 -24.44
CA GLU A 48 -31.99 38.84 -24.10
C GLU A 48 -32.52 38.77 -22.67
N SER A 49 -32.97 37.61 -22.21
CA SER A 49 -33.40 37.46 -20.82
C SER A 49 -32.27 37.58 -19.79
N GLN A 50 -31.02 37.49 -20.24
CA GLN A 50 -29.86 37.80 -19.40
C GLN A 50 -29.56 39.30 -19.32
N HIS A 51 -30.05 40.11 -20.26
CA HIS A 51 -29.84 41.55 -20.27
C HIS A 51 -30.97 42.36 -19.64
N ASP A 52 -32.18 41.81 -19.56
CA ASP A 52 -33.38 42.56 -19.13
C ASP A 52 -33.79 42.33 -17.65
N GLY A 53 -33.00 41.74 -16.84
CA GLY A 53 -33.41 41.54 -15.47
C GLY A 53 -32.28 41.20 -14.51
N GLU A 54 -32.51 41.45 -13.27
CA GLU A 54 -31.66 41.01 -12.13
C GLU A 54 -31.64 39.48 -12.02
N PHE A 55 -31.36 38.73 -13.10
CA PHE A 55 -31.14 37.30 -13.02
C PHE A 55 -29.73 37.03 -12.47
N HIS A 56 -29.62 37.10 -11.18
CA HIS A 56 -28.43 36.65 -10.51
C HIS A 56 -28.64 35.23 -10.00
N LEU A 57 -27.93 34.26 -10.55
CA LEU A 57 -27.70 32.96 -9.87
C LEU A 57 -26.97 33.26 -8.57
N LYS A 58 -27.74 33.61 -7.52
CA LYS A 58 -27.19 33.72 -6.17
C LYS A 58 -26.98 32.29 -5.68
N PRO A 59 -25.73 31.90 -5.33
CA PRO A 59 -25.52 30.64 -4.66
C PRO A 59 -26.38 30.64 -3.38
N THR A 60 -27.10 29.56 -3.14
CA THR A 60 -27.92 29.42 -1.94
C THR A 60 -27.02 29.54 -0.71
N SER A 61 -27.09 30.69 -0.05
CA SER A 61 -26.33 31.01 1.17
C SER A 61 -26.79 30.22 2.42
N LYS A 62 -27.72 29.27 2.24
CA LYS A 62 -28.37 28.53 3.33
C LYS A 62 -27.91 27.08 3.50
N THR A 63 -27.09 26.55 2.61
CA THR A 63 -26.48 25.21 2.82
C THR A 63 -25.15 25.40 3.55
N GLU A 64 -25.09 24.90 4.77
CA GLU A 64 -23.81 24.79 5.48
C GLU A 64 -22.82 24.01 4.59
N PRO A 65 -21.56 24.47 4.50
CA PRO A 65 -20.56 23.75 3.73
C PRO A 65 -20.43 22.34 4.30
N LEU A 66 -20.47 21.34 3.43
CA LEU A 66 -20.35 19.94 3.82
C LEU A 66 -18.98 19.73 4.51
N ASN A 67 -19.02 19.44 5.81
CA ASN A 67 -17.81 19.09 6.56
C ASN A 67 -17.60 17.57 6.51
N THR A 68 -16.50 17.14 5.90
CA THR A 68 -16.13 15.71 5.76
C THR A 68 -14.93 15.32 6.62
N SER A 69 -14.55 16.16 7.60
CA SER A 69 -13.40 15.91 8.49
C SER A 69 -13.59 14.64 9.33
N GLU A 70 -14.84 14.29 9.66
CA GLU A 70 -15.20 13.10 10.43
C GLU A 70 -15.54 11.87 9.56
N TRP A 71 -15.45 12.01 8.25
CA TRP A 71 -15.69 10.86 7.38
C TRP A 71 -14.59 9.81 7.54
N PRO A 72 -14.96 8.53 7.44
CA PRO A 72 -14.02 7.46 7.75
C PRO A 72 -13.00 7.21 6.65
N LEU A 73 -11.81 6.77 7.04
CA LEU A 73 -10.78 6.22 6.16
C LEU A 73 -10.36 7.21 5.05
N LEU A 74 -10.35 6.75 3.80
CA LEU A 74 -9.95 7.55 2.62
C LEU A 74 -10.96 8.65 2.25
N LEU A 75 -12.15 8.67 2.84
CA LEU A 75 -13.13 9.74 2.61
C LEU A 75 -12.92 10.95 3.55
N LYS A 76 -12.00 10.86 4.50
CA LYS A 76 -11.69 11.98 5.39
C LYS A 76 -11.21 13.18 4.58
N ASN A 77 -11.79 14.36 4.87
CA ASN A 77 -11.51 15.61 4.14
C ASN A 77 -11.82 15.56 2.62
N TYR A 78 -12.81 14.77 2.22
CA TYR A 78 -13.23 14.64 0.81
C TYR A 78 -13.65 15.97 0.18
N ASP A 79 -14.21 16.90 0.97
CA ASP A 79 -14.56 18.27 0.57
C ASP A 79 -13.33 19.09 0.14
N LYS A 80 -12.15 18.84 0.74
CA LYS A 80 -10.89 19.54 0.45
C LYS A 80 -10.17 19.07 -0.81
N LEU A 81 -10.64 17.99 -1.45
CA LEU A 81 -10.06 17.49 -2.69
C LEU A 81 -10.37 18.43 -3.87
N ASN A 82 -9.36 18.69 -4.70
CA ASN A 82 -9.54 19.43 -5.95
C ASN A 82 -10.51 18.70 -6.88
N VAL A 83 -11.46 19.42 -7.44
CA VAL A 83 -12.47 18.87 -8.35
C VAL A 83 -11.99 19.02 -9.79
N ARG A 84 -11.76 17.90 -10.49
CA ARG A 84 -11.49 17.92 -11.93
C ARG A 84 -12.78 17.97 -12.76
N THR A 85 -13.77 17.17 -12.34
CA THR A 85 -15.10 17.16 -12.95
C THR A 85 -16.13 16.79 -11.90
N GLY A 86 -17.27 17.48 -11.92
CA GLY A 86 -18.43 17.16 -11.09
C GLY A 86 -19.33 16.08 -11.70
N HIS A 87 -19.20 15.81 -13.01
CA HIS A 87 -20.09 14.90 -13.72
C HIS A 87 -19.54 13.47 -13.75
N PHE A 88 -20.27 12.56 -13.15
CA PHE A 88 -20.07 11.13 -13.29
C PHE A 88 -21.41 10.40 -13.12
N THR A 89 -21.54 9.22 -13.70
CA THR A 89 -22.70 8.35 -13.49
C THR A 89 -22.36 7.38 -12.38
N PRO A 90 -22.97 7.50 -11.19
CA PRO A 90 -22.74 6.54 -10.11
C PRO A 90 -23.27 5.17 -10.50
N LEU A 91 -22.53 4.13 -10.14
CA LEU A 91 -22.92 2.75 -10.34
C LEU A 91 -23.36 2.12 -9.00
N PRO A 92 -24.34 1.21 -9.01
CA PRO A 92 -24.78 0.53 -7.80
C PRO A 92 -23.72 -0.39 -7.19
N ASN A 93 -22.73 -0.79 -8.00
CA ASN A 93 -21.65 -1.69 -7.61
C ASN A 93 -20.71 -1.08 -6.56
N GLY A 94 -20.06 -1.95 -5.77
CA GLY A 94 -19.20 -1.55 -4.68
C GLY A 94 -19.97 -1.02 -3.46
N CYS A 95 -19.27 -0.86 -2.35
CA CYS A 95 -19.84 -0.37 -1.09
C CYS A 95 -18.77 0.36 -0.27
N SER A 96 -19.19 1.12 0.74
CA SER A 96 -18.24 1.67 1.71
C SER A 96 -17.44 0.55 2.40
N PRO A 97 -16.12 0.71 2.62
CA PRO A 97 -15.29 -0.30 3.27
C PRO A 97 -15.83 -0.83 4.60
N LEU A 98 -16.45 0.03 5.41
CA LEU A 98 -17.04 -0.34 6.70
C LEU A 98 -18.37 -1.09 6.57
N LYS A 99 -19.06 -0.97 5.42
CA LYS A 99 -20.37 -1.59 5.16
C LYS A 99 -20.28 -2.85 4.30
N ARG A 100 -19.08 -3.39 4.06
CA ARG A 100 -18.90 -4.66 3.36
C ARG A 100 -19.57 -5.81 4.10
N GLU A 101 -20.10 -6.78 3.37
CA GLU A 101 -20.50 -8.05 3.97
C GLU A 101 -19.31 -8.68 4.70
N ILE A 102 -19.56 -9.42 5.77
CA ILE A 102 -18.51 -9.91 6.67
C ILE A 102 -17.43 -10.73 5.94
N LYS A 103 -17.80 -11.52 4.94
CA LYS A 103 -16.84 -12.32 4.14
C LYS A 103 -15.88 -11.42 3.35
N ASP A 104 -16.43 -10.39 2.70
CA ASP A 104 -15.66 -9.43 1.92
C ASP A 104 -14.87 -8.49 2.84
N TYR A 105 -15.44 -8.16 4.00
CA TYR A 105 -14.78 -7.38 5.03
C TYR A 105 -13.52 -8.09 5.54
N ILE A 106 -13.63 -9.35 5.93
CA ILE A 106 -12.49 -10.20 6.33
C ILE A 106 -11.50 -10.35 5.18
N SER A 107 -11.97 -10.64 3.96
CA SER A 107 -11.10 -10.85 2.80
C SER A 107 -10.33 -9.60 2.38
N SER A 108 -10.81 -8.42 2.74
CA SER A 108 -10.18 -7.13 2.48
C SER A 108 -9.68 -6.45 3.75
N GLY A 109 -9.45 -7.22 4.81
CA GLY A 109 -9.08 -6.73 6.13
C GLY A 109 -7.63 -7.01 6.52
N PHE A 110 -7.20 -6.35 7.60
CA PHE A 110 -5.98 -6.64 8.33
C PHE A 110 -6.22 -6.57 9.84
N ILE A 111 -5.33 -7.17 10.60
CA ILE A 111 -5.33 -7.13 12.06
C ILE A 111 -4.08 -6.43 12.54
N ASN A 112 -4.21 -5.45 13.42
CA ASN A 112 -3.11 -4.93 14.22
C ASN A 112 -2.95 -5.83 15.44
N LEU A 113 -2.10 -6.84 15.31
CA LEU A 113 -1.99 -7.91 16.28
C LEU A 113 -0.91 -7.60 17.32
N ASP A 114 -1.22 -7.75 18.60
CA ASP A 114 -0.22 -7.83 19.65
C ASP A 114 0.41 -9.22 19.63
N LYS A 115 1.57 -9.31 19.00
CA LYS A 115 2.28 -10.59 18.93
C LYS A 115 2.79 -10.97 20.31
N PRO A 116 2.40 -12.13 20.85
CA PRO A 116 2.94 -12.60 22.13
C PRO A 116 4.40 -13.02 22.02
N SER A 117 5.09 -13.10 23.15
CA SER A 117 6.42 -13.70 23.25
C SER A 117 6.35 -15.21 22.95
N ASN A 118 7.44 -15.75 22.45
CA ASN A 118 7.76 -17.14 22.13
C ASN A 118 7.36 -17.60 20.72
N PRO A 119 6.10 -17.53 20.21
CA PRO A 119 5.84 -17.97 18.84
C PRO A 119 6.51 -17.07 17.80
N SER A 120 6.92 -17.66 16.71
CA SER A 120 7.43 -16.90 15.56
C SER A 120 6.30 -16.12 14.87
N SER A 121 6.66 -15.05 14.15
CA SER A 121 5.66 -14.30 13.36
C SER A 121 4.95 -15.17 12.34
N HIS A 122 5.61 -16.21 11.80
CA HIS A 122 5.01 -17.11 10.81
C HIS A 122 3.98 -18.06 11.43
N GLU A 123 4.25 -18.58 12.64
CA GLU A 123 3.31 -19.42 13.38
C GLU A 123 2.03 -18.64 13.72
N VAL A 124 2.20 -17.43 14.26
CA VAL A 124 1.08 -16.54 14.60
C VAL A 124 0.21 -16.28 13.39
N VAL A 125 0.80 -15.94 12.25
CA VAL A 125 0.08 -15.70 10.99
C VAL A 125 -0.60 -16.97 10.46
N ALA A 126 0.01 -18.15 10.67
CA ALA A 126 -0.60 -19.43 10.32
C ALA A 126 -1.79 -19.77 11.23
N TRP A 127 -1.75 -19.42 12.52
CA TRP A 127 -2.88 -19.57 13.43
C TRP A 127 -4.04 -18.64 13.05
N ILE A 128 -3.79 -17.37 12.80
CA ILE A 128 -4.81 -16.44 12.28
C ILE A 128 -5.47 -16.99 11.00
N LYS A 129 -4.67 -17.54 10.08
CA LYS A 129 -5.18 -18.18 8.86
C LYS A 129 -6.17 -19.32 9.18
N ARG A 130 -5.87 -20.15 10.18
CA ARG A 130 -6.70 -21.29 10.59
C ARG A 130 -7.97 -20.82 11.31
N ILE A 131 -7.84 -19.87 12.26
CA ILE A 131 -8.96 -19.32 13.03
C ILE A 131 -10.00 -18.72 12.08
N LEU A 132 -9.57 -17.82 11.19
CA LEU A 132 -10.46 -17.14 10.24
C LEU A 132 -10.82 -17.98 9.01
N ARG A 133 -10.26 -19.19 8.85
CA ARG A 133 -10.51 -20.12 7.72
C ARG A 133 -10.29 -19.46 6.35
N VAL A 134 -9.23 -18.66 6.23
CA VAL A 134 -8.90 -17.91 5.00
C VAL A 134 -7.75 -18.57 4.24
N ASP A 135 -7.70 -18.40 2.90
CA ASP A 135 -6.68 -19.08 2.07
C ASP A 135 -5.30 -18.45 2.19
N LYS A 136 -5.24 -17.14 2.45
CA LYS A 136 -4.00 -16.39 2.38
C LYS A 136 -3.89 -15.34 3.47
N THR A 137 -2.74 -15.34 4.16
CA THR A 137 -2.35 -14.32 5.13
C THR A 137 -0.91 -13.88 4.87
N GLY A 138 -0.52 -12.73 5.40
CA GLY A 138 0.83 -12.20 5.33
C GLY A 138 1.05 -11.14 6.39
N HIS A 139 2.30 -10.77 6.69
CA HIS A 139 2.62 -9.80 7.74
C HIS A 139 3.55 -8.69 7.28
N SER A 140 3.55 -7.57 8.02
CA SER A 140 4.28 -6.33 7.71
C SER A 140 5.78 -6.36 8.00
N GLY A 141 6.32 -7.48 8.43
CA GLY A 141 7.73 -7.65 8.79
C GLY A 141 7.89 -8.58 9.98
N THR A 142 8.88 -9.45 9.90
CA THR A 142 9.16 -10.45 10.93
C THR A 142 9.59 -9.80 12.24
N LEU A 143 9.05 -10.29 13.34
CA LEU A 143 9.55 -10.12 14.69
C LEU A 143 10.23 -11.42 15.13
N ASP A 144 11.32 -11.29 15.88
CA ASP A 144 11.96 -12.45 16.50
C ASP A 144 10.98 -13.14 17.48
N PRO A 145 11.12 -14.43 17.78
CA PRO A 145 10.19 -15.14 18.65
C PRO A 145 9.93 -14.45 19.99
N LYS A 146 10.98 -14.03 20.69
CA LYS A 146 10.86 -13.35 22.00
C LYS A 146 10.32 -11.91 21.92
N VAL A 147 10.38 -11.26 20.74
CA VAL A 147 9.92 -9.88 20.54
C VAL A 147 8.41 -9.83 20.49
N THR A 148 7.83 -8.86 21.20
CA THR A 148 6.38 -8.65 21.31
C THR A 148 5.92 -7.41 20.51
N GLY A 149 4.61 -7.18 20.51
CA GLY A 149 3.99 -5.94 20.06
C GLY A 149 3.47 -5.95 18.63
N CYS A 150 3.32 -4.80 18.06
CA CYS A 150 2.57 -4.49 16.85
C CYS A 150 3.01 -5.31 15.62
N LEU A 151 2.18 -6.28 15.21
CA LEU A 151 2.35 -7.08 14.00
C LEU A 151 1.12 -6.93 13.10
N ILE A 152 1.26 -6.21 11.99
CA ILE A 152 0.16 -6.08 11.02
C ILE A 152 0.05 -7.39 10.24
N VAL A 153 -1.08 -8.08 10.41
CA VAL A 153 -1.43 -9.32 9.70
C VAL A 153 -2.46 -9.00 8.63
N CYS A 154 -2.05 -9.07 7.37
CA CYS A 154 -2.91 -8.83 6.21
C CYS A 154 -3.63 -10.11 5.79
N ILE A 155 -4.93 -10.00 5.49
CA ILE A 155 -5.80 -11.14 5.12
C ILE A 155 -6.13 -11.03 3.63
N GLN A 156 -6.11 -12.16 2.90
CA GLN A 156 -6.54 -12.29 1.51
C GLN A 156 -6.08 -11.13 0.60
N ARG A 157 -6.97 -10.21 0.24
CA ARG A 157 -6.70 -9.06 -0.65
C ARG A 157 -5.69 -8.07 -0.03
N ALA A 158 -5.75 -7.84 1.27
CA ALA A 158 -4.82 -6.97 1.97
C ALA A 158 -3.37 -7.47 1.89
N THR A 159 -3.12 -8.75 1.60
CA THR A 159 -1.75 -9.26 1.37
C THR A 159 -1.04 -8.58 0.20
N ARG A 160 -1.76 -7.88 -0.67
CA ARG A 160 -1.17 -7.07 -1.75
C ARG A 160 -0.43 -5.84 -1.23
N LEU A 161 -0.74 -5.39 -0.01
CA LEU A 161 -0.10 -4.26 0.67
C LEU A 161 1.12 -4.68 1.51
N VAL A 162 1.35 -5.97 1.74
CA VAL A 162 2.44 -6.48 2.59
C VAL A 162 3.79 -5.86 2.25
N LYS A 163 4.15 -5.75 0.96
CA LYS A 163 5.44 -5.17 0.57
C LYS A 163 5.56 -3.68 0.90
N SER A 164 4.47 -2.92 0.78
CA SER A 164 4.42 -1.51 1.19
C SER A 164 4.61 -1.40 2.70
N GLN A 165 3.89 -2.22 3.47
CA GLN A 165 3.99 -2.26 4.92
C GLN A 165 5.35 -2.75 5.43
N GLN A 166 5.99 -3.67 4.72
CA GLN A 166 7.35 -4.11 5.04
C GLN A 166 8.38 -2.98 4.89
N GLY A 167 8.20 -2.10 3.91
CA GLY A 167 9.06 -0.94 3.67
C GLY A 167 8.77 0.28 4.55
N ALA A 168 7.70 0.28 5.32
CA ALA A 168 7.35 1.39 6.21
C ALA A 168 8.23 1.43 7.46
N GLY A 169 8.50 2.62 7.99
CA GLY A 169 9.25 2.83 9.24
C GLY A 169 8.67 2.07 10.43
N LYS A 170 9.47 1.86 11.44
CA LYS A 170 9.12 1.11 12.65
C LYS A 170 9.57 1.86 13.90
N GLU A 171 8.79 1.70 14.98
CA GLU A 171 9.20 2.21 16.29
C GLU A 171 9.22 1.05 17.29
N TYR A 172 10.20 1.13 18.18
CA TYR A 172 10.45 0.11 19.19
C TYR A 172 10.72 0.75 20.55
N VAL A 173 10.33 0.04 21.59
CA VAL A 173 10.86 0.22 22.96
C VAL A 173 11.77 -0.98 23.24
N CYS A 174 12.99 -0.69 23.66
CA CYS A 174 14.04 -1.66 23.86
C CYS A 174 14.62 -1.55 25.27
N ILE A 175 14.83 -2.68 25.92
CA ILE A 175 15.64 -2.78 27.12
C ILE A 175 17.03 -3.26 26.68
N VAL A 176 18.02 -2.41 26.86
CA VAL A 176 19.44 -2.74 26.66
C VAL A 176 20.07 -3.11 27.98
N ARG A 177 20.83 -4.19 28.00
CA ARG A 177 21.67 -4.60 29.14
C ARG A 177 23.11 -4.24 28.84
N LEU A 178 23.71 -3.42 29.70
CA LEU A 178 25.13 -3.11 29.68
C LEU A 178 25.90 -4.23 30.42
N HIS A 179 27.13 -4.52 29.97
CA HIS A 179 27.94 -5.60 30.56
C HIS A 179 28.73 -5.14 31.76
N GLU A 180 28.95 -3.84 31.92
CA GLU A 180 29.65 -3.23 33.03
C GLU A 180 28.81 -2.09 33.62
N ALA A 181 29.13 -1.65 34.83
CA ALA A 181 28.47 -0.54 35.49
C ALA A 181 28.77 0.78 34.79
N VAL A 182 27.80 1.67 34.77
CA VAL A 182 27.91 3.05 34.28
C VAL A 182 27.39 3.97 35.37
N ASP A 183 28.21 4.90 35.78
CA ASP A 183 27.89 5.82 36.90
C ASP A 183 26.90 6.91 36.49
N LYS A 184 26.86 7.27 35.19
CA LYS A 184 26.06 8.39 34.71
C LYS A 184 25.12 7.98 33.61
N GLU A 185 23.83 8.26 33.81
CA GLU A 185 22.77 8.10 32.80
C GLU A 185 23.08 8.85 31.50
N ASP A 186 23.68 10.06 31.62
CA ASP A 186 24.06 10.91 30.50
C ASP A 186 24.97 10.21 29.49
N ASP A 187 25.84 9.30 29.91
CA ASP A 187 26.79 8.65 29.02
C ASP A 187 26.06 7.63 28.13
N LEU A 188 25.05 6.93 28.65
CA LEU A 188 24.17 6.07 27.86
C LEU A 188 23.30 6.91 26.94
N ALA A 189 22.72 8.02 27.42
CA ALA A 189 21.90 8.93 26.62
C ALA A 189 22.68 9.49 25.42
N LYS A 190 23.91 9.96 25.64
CA LYS A 190 24.81 10.43 24.58
C LYS A 190 25.15 9.33 23.58
N ALA A 191 25.45 8.11 24.05
CA ALA A 191 25.76 6.97 23.18
C ALA A 191 24.56 6.62 22.26
N ILE A 192 23.34 6.68 22.77
CA ILE A 192 22.10 6.46 22.01
C ILE A 192 21.91 7.58 20.97
N GLU A 193 22.09 8.86 21.36
CA GLU A 193 21.94 10.00 20.48
C GLU A 193 22.97 10.02 19.35
N MET A 194 24.23 9.69 19.63
CA MET A 194 25.32 9.61 18.64
C MET A 194 25.05 8.56 17.54
N LEU A 195 24.21 7.57 17.81
CA LEU A 195 23.79 6.56 16.84
C LEU A 195 22.52 6.95 16.06
N THR A 196 22.03 8.16 16.19
CA THR A 196 20.97 8.72 15.35
C THR A 196 21.52 9.09 13.98
N GLY A 197 20.75 8.84 12.91
CA GLY A 197 21.16 9.06 11.53
C GLY A 197 21.47 7.77 10.77
N ALA A 198 22.32 7.86 9.76
CA ALA A 198 22.66 6.74 8.88
C ALA A 198 23.77 5.88 9.48
N LEU A 199 23.47 4.62 9.71
CA LEU A 199 24.39 3.64 10.32
C LEU A 199 24.71 2.49 9.38
N PHE A 200 25.92 1.98 9.44
CA PHE A 200 26.29 0.69 8.85
C PHE A 200 25.90 -0.43 9.79
N GLN A 201 24.92 -1.24 9.39
CA GLN A 201 24.51 -2.42 10.14
C GLN A 201 24.75 -3.70 9.36
N ARG A 202 25.28 -4.71 10.06
CA ARG A 202 25.35 -6.09 9.59
C ARG A 202 24.27 -6.89 10.34
N PRO A 203 23.39 -7.65 9.64
CA PRO A 203 22.40 -8.50 10.30
C PRO A 203 23.06 -9.39 11.36
N PRO A 204 22.39 -9.69 12.49
CA PRO A 204 22.93 -10.57 13.52
C PRO A 204 23.21 -11.99 12.97
N LEU A 205 24.00 -12.79 13.69
CA LEU A 205 24.38 -14.15 13.28
C LEU A 205 23.14 -15.01 12.99
N ILE A 206 22.18 -14.98 13.89
CA ILE A 206 20.90 -15.68 13.75
C ILE A 206 19.91 -14.75 13.05
N SER A 207 19.88 -14.80 11.72
CA SER A 207 18.93 -14.06 10.90
C SER A 207 18.64 -14.80 9.59
N ALA A 208 17.40 -14.66 9.08
CA ALA A 208 16.95 -15.29 7.84
C ALA A 208 17.48 -14.62 6.56
N VAL A 209 18.35 -13.62 6.66
CA VAL A 209 18.87 -12.84 5.52
C VAL A 209 20.37 -12.95 5.38
N LYS A 210 20.87 -12.71 4.16
CA LYS A 210 22.31 -12.65 3.91
C LYS A 210 22.97 -11.56 4.77
N ARG A 211 24.05 -11.90 5.48
CA ARG A 211 24.82 -10.99 6.35
C ARG A 211 25.70 -10.04 5.57
N GLN A 212 25.07 -9.20 4.72
CA GLN A 212 25.74 -8.11 4.02
C GLN A 212 25.61 -6.82 4.82
N LEU A 213 26.67 -6.01 4.80
CA LEU A 213 26.62 -4.67 5.36
C LEU A 213 25.56 -3.84 4.64
N ARG A 214 24.74 -3.13 5.39
CA ARG A 214 23.64 -2.30 4.87
C ARG A 214 23.63 -0.98 5.62
N ILE A 215 23.30 0.07 4.92
CA ILE A 215 22.98 1.37 5.55
C ILE A 215 21.56 1.29 6.06
N ARG A 216 21.34 1.73 7.31
CA ARG A 216 20.03 1.87 7.95
C ARG A 216 19.98 3.19 8.69
N THR A 217 18.83 3.83 8.63
CA THR A 217 18.62 5.13 9.26
C THR A 217 17.85 5.00 10.57
N ILE A 218 18.41 5.53 11.64
CA ILE A 218 17.70 5.83 12.88
C ILE A 218 17.19 7.26 12.74
N TYR A 219 15.88 7.45 12.77
CA TYR A 219 15.26 8.76 12.61
C TYR A 219 15.33 9.55 13.91
N GLU A 220 15.05 8.89 15.02
CA GLU A 220 15.04 9.47 16.35
C GLU A 220 15.25 8.36 17.39
N SER A 221 15.91 8.70 18.48
CA SER A 221 16.08 7.80 19.62
C SER A 221 16.08 8.61 20.92
N LYS A 222 15.51 8.03 21.97
CA LYS A 222 15.38 8.70 23.27
C LYS A 222 15.53 7.69 24.40
N LEU A 223 16.41 7.96 25.35
CA LEU A 223 16.46 7.25 26.61
C LEU A 223 15.22 7.60 27.44
N ILE A 224 14.56 6.61 28.02
CA ILE A 224 13.35 6.75 28.84
C ILE A 224 13.70 6.59 30.32
N GLU A 225 14.48 5.54 30.64
CA GLU A 225 14.80 5.16 32.01
C GLU A 225 16.15 4.44 32.04
N PHE A 226 16.90 4.62 33.11
CA PHE A 226 18.15 3.92 33.38
C PHE A 226 18.20 3.39 34.80
N ASP A 227 18.44 2.09 34.94
CA ASP A 227 18.67 1.40 36.21
C ASP A 227 20.17 1.06 36.32
N SER A 228 20.89 1.82 37.12
CA SER A 228 22.33 1.68 37.32
C SER A 228 22.69 0.40 38.09
N GLU A 229 21.83 -0.07 39.02
CA GLU A 229 22.08 -1.26 39.82
C GLU A 229 22.01 -2.53 38.98
N ARG A 230 21.06 -2.58 38.05
CA ARG A 230 20.84 -3.72 37.14
C ARG A 230 21.54 -3.57 35.81
N HIS A 231 22.17 -2.46 35.53
CA HIS A 231 22.82 -2.09 34.27
C HIS A 231 21.84 -2.18 33.07
N LEU A 232 20.62 -1.69 33.27
CA LEU A 232 19.55 -1.71 32.28
C LEU A 232 19.19 -0.31 31.84
N GLY A 233 19.09 -0.12 30.53
CA GLY A 233 18.55 1.11 29.95
C GLY A 233 17.31 0.82 29.12
N VAL A 234 16.24 1.60 29.30
CA VAL A 234 15.03 1.56 28.48
C VAL A 234 15.08 2.74 27.51
N PHE A 235 15.03 2.45 26.22
CA PHE A 235 15.01 3.50 25.22
C PHE A 235 13.97 3.23 24.13
N TRP A 236 13.42 4.32 23.61
CA TRP A 236 12.57 4.31 22.42
C TRP A 236 13.39 4.66 21.19
N VAL A 237 13.05 4.06 20.04
CA VAL A 237 13.73 4.32 18.78
C VAL A 237 12.77 4.26 17.60
N SER A 238 12.82 5.27 16.73
CA SER A 238 12.17 5.33 15.43
C SER A 238 13.19 5.10 14.32
N CYS A 239 12.94 4.14 13.43
CA CYS A 239 13.95 3.70 12.47
C CYS A 239 13.38 3.22 11.14
N GLU A 240 14.27 3.17 10.13
CA GLU A 240 14.00 2.62 8.81
C GLU A 240 13.66 1.12 8.88
N ALA A 241 12.81 0.69 7.97
CA ALA A 241 12.46 -0.72 7.81
C ALA A 241 13.70 -1.61 7.58
N GLY A 242 13.80 -2.69 8.35
CA GLY A 242 14.91 -3.64 8.27
C GLY A 242 16.12 -3.25 9.10
N THR A 243 16.00 -2.25 9.99
CA THR A 243 16.95 -1.95 11.05
C THR A 243 16.92 -3.06 12.11
N TYR A 244 18.07 -3.47 12.59
CA TYR A 244 18.23 -4.50 13.63
C TYR A 244 18.56 -3.83 14.97
N ILE A 245 17.58 -3.80 15.86
CA ILE A 245 17.77 -3.22 17.22
C ILE A 245 18.76 -4.04 18.02
N ARG A 246 18.83 -5.36 17.81
CA ARG A 246 19.89 -6.21 18.38
C ARG A 246 21.30 -5.71 18.05
N THR A 247 21.50 -5.31 16.79
CA THR A 247 22.79 -4.75 16.34
C THR A 247 23.00 -3.34 16.89
N LEU A 248 21.93 -2.55 17.01
CA LEU A 248 22.00 -1.19 17.61
C LEU A 248 22.48 -1.27 19.06
N CYS A 249 21.95 -2.19 19.87
CA CYS A 249 22.41 -2.39 21.26
C CYS A 249 23.90 -2.77 21.33
N VAL A 250 24.38 -3.60 20.40
CA VAL A 250 25.82 -3.90 20.32
C VAL A 250 26.63 -2.64 19.96
N HIS A 251 26.14 -1.79 19.07
CA HIS A 251 26.82 -0.54 18.71
C HIS A 251 26.87 0.43 19.90
N ILE A 252 25.79 0.52 20.70
CA ILE A 252 25.76 1.31 21.93
C ILE A 252 26.88 0.84 22.86
N GLY A 253 26.95 -0.46 23.13
CA GLY A 253 27.98 -1.03 24.00
C GLY A 253 29.41 -0.87 23.49
N LEU A 254 29.61 -0.94 22.17
CA LEU A 254 30.91 -0.68 21.56
C LEU A 254 31.32 0.79 21.66
N LEU A 255 30.37 1.70 21.50
CA LEU A 255 30.63 3.15 21.59
C LEU A 255 30.98 3.55 23.03
N MET A 256 30.37 2.91 24.03
CA MET A 256 30.66 3.12 25.45
C MET A 256 31.93 2.35 25.92
N GLY A 257 32.44 1.39 25.11
CA GLY A 257 33.61 0.58 25.45
C GLY A 257 33.35 -0.58 26.42
N ILE A 258 32.12 -0.74 26.91
CA ILE A 258 31.75 -1.72 27.97
C ILE A 258 30.99 -2.93 27.44
N GLY A 259 30.56 -2.89 26.17
CA GLY A 259 29.71 -3.91 25.59
C GLY A 259 28.25 -3.83 26.08
N ALA A 260 27.34 -4.25 25.21
CA ALA A 260 25.91 -4.32 25.54
C ALA A 260 25.17 -5.30 24.63
N HIS A 261 24.00 -5.74 25.08
CA HIS A 261 23.09 -6.53 24.28
C HIS A 261 21.63 -6.18 24.52
N MET A 262 20.76 -6.52 23.57
CA MET A 262 19.32 -6.36 23.69
C MET A 262 18.77 -7.40 24.68
N GLN A 263 18.17 -6.96 25.77
CA GLN A 263 17.51 -7.81 26.77
C GLN A 263 16.08 -8.12 26.32
N GLU A 264 15.27 -7.08 26.07
CA GLU A 264 13.90 -7.19 25.60
C GLU A 264 13.61 -6.18 24.50
N LEU A 265 12.60 -6.47 23.70
CA LEU A 265 12.17 -5.61 22.60
C LEU A 265 10.66 -5.72 22.39
N ARG A 266 10.00 -4.57 22.29
CA ARG A 266 8.60 -4.46 21.90
C ARG A 266 8.48 -3.52 20.70
N ARG A 267 7.80 -3.93 19.63
CA ARG A 267 7.48 -3.05 18.52
C ARG A 267 6.20 -2.28 18.82
N VAL A 268 6.29 -0.96 19.01
CA VAL A 268 5.16 -0.09 19.37
C VAL A 268 4.48 0.51 18.15
N ARG A 269 5.16 0.57 16.99
CA ARG A 269 4.58 1.05 15.73
C ARG A 269 5.10 0.27 14.52
N SER A 270 4.23 0.08 13.53
CA SER A 270 4.55 -0.49 12.23
C SER A 270 3.85 0.32 11.12
N GLY A 271 4.58 1.21 10.46
CA GLY A 271 4.01 2.17 9.51
C GLY A 271 3.07 3.14 10.21
N ILE A 272 1.84 3.22 9.74
CA ILE A 272 0.82 4.11 10.31
C ILE A 272 0.08 3.51 11.52
N GLN A 273 0.22 2.21 11.79
CA GLN A 273 -0.44 1.56 12.93
C GLN A 273 0.50 1.52 14.13
N SER A 274 0.01 2.00 15.27
CA SER A 274 0.68 1.99 16.56
C SER A 274 -0.03 1.06 17.55
N GLU A 275 0.51 0.89 18.73
CA GLU A 275 -0.15 0.14 19.81
C GLU A 275 -1.37 0.89 20.37
N ASN A 276 -1.45 2.22 20.18
CA ASN A 276 -2.61 3.02 20.57
C ASN A 276 -3.80 2.85 19.62
N ASP A 277 -3.62 2.22 18.44
CA ASP A 277 -4.63 2.06 17.40
C ASP A 277 -5.44 0.77 17.54
N SER A 278 -5.94 0.44 18.70
CA SER A 278 -6.75 -0.76 18.96
C SER A 278 -6.07 -2.04 18.47
N MET A 279 -5.11 -2.53 19.22
CA MET A 279 -4.50 -3.85 18.99
C MET A 279 -5.46 -4.96 19.40
N SER A 280 -5.34 -6.10 18.75
CA SER A 280 -6.05 -7.34 19.10
C SER A 280 -5.06 -8.43 19.45
N THR A 281 -5.38 -9.24 20.44
CA THR A 281 -4.63 -10.45 20.80
C THR A 281 -5.06 -11.64 19.93
N MET A 282 -4.33 -12.74 20.01
CA MET A 282 -4.74 -14.00 19.38
C MET A 282 -6.06 -14.54 19.94
N HIS A 283 -6.31 -14.34 21.25
CA HIS A 283 -7.53 -14.74 21.92
C HIS A 283 -8.72 -13.91 21.45
N ASP A 284 -8.55 -12.58 21.33
CA ASP A 284 -9.61 -11.72 20.76
C ASP A 284 -10.10 -12.21 19.40
N VAL A 285 -9.16 -12.61 18.52
CA VAL A 285 -9.52 -13.10 17.18
C VAL A 285 -10.23 -14.47 17.26
N LEU A 286 -9.81 -15.34 18.17
CA LEU A 286 -10.45 -16.65 18.39
C LEU A 286 -11.87 -16.48 18.92
N ASP A 287 -12.05 -15.65 19.94
CA ASP A 287 -13.32 -15.38 20.58
C ASP A 287 -14.29 -14.67 19.61
N ALA A 288 -13.78 -13.72 18.84
CA ALA A 288 -14.56 -13.04 17.79
C ALA A 288 -15.07 -14.01 16.71
N GLN A 289 -14.23 -14.96 16.30
CA GLN A 289 -14.65 -15.99 15.34
C GLN A 289 -15.66 -16.95 15.96
N TRP A 290 -15.48 -17.34 17.22
CA TRP A 290 -16.41 -18.19 17.95
C TRP A 290 -17.77 -17.52 18.12
N MET A 291 -17.82 -16.24 18.47
CA MET A 291 -19.06 -15.44 18.57
C MET A 291 -19.79 -15.41 17.22
N TYR A 292 -19.08 -15.17 16.14
CA TYR A 292 -19.66 -15.19 14.80
C TYR A 292 -20.18 -16.58 14.39
N ASP A 293 -19.44 -17.64 14.71
CA ASP A 293 -19.84 -19.00 14.36
C ASP A 293 -21.15 -19.42 15.06
N ASN A 294 -21.31 -19.08 16.35
CA ASN A 294 -22.44 -19.50 17.18
C ASN A 294 -23.62 -18.54 17.12
N PHE A 295 -23.40 -17.24 17.15
CA PHE A 295 -24.45 -16.23 17.29
C PHE A 295 -24.64 -15.37 16.04
N LYS A 296 -23.78 -15.48 15.04
CA LYS A 296 -23.73 -14.63 13.84
C LYS A 296 -23.52 -13.14 14.15
N ASP A 297 -22.99 -12.83 15.34
CA ASP A 297 -22.62 -11.48 15.70
C ASP A 297 -21.28 -11.11 15.06
N GLU A 298 -21.30 -10.09 14.19
CA GLU A 298 -20.15 -9.58 13.47
C GLU A 298 -19.37 -8.50 14.23
N SER A 299 -19.93 -7.98 15.31
CA SER A 299 -19.41 -6.78 16.00
C SER A 299 -17.97 -6.96 16.47
N TYR A 300 -17.69 -8.09 17.08
CA TYR A 300 -16.36 -8.40 17.59
C TYR A 300 -15.33 -8.64 16.47
N LEU A 301 -15.72 -9.34 15.39
CA LEU A 301 -14.85 -9.48 14.22
C LEU A 301 -14.52 -8.12 13.58
N ARG A 302 -15.51 -7.22 13.48
CA ARG A 302 -15.32 -5.86 12.95
C ARG A 302 -14.46 -4.98 13.85
N ARG A 303 -14.40 -5.28 15.16
CA ARG A 303 -13.49 -4.62 16.10
C ARG A 303 -12.04 -5.08 15.90
N CYS A 304 -11.82 -6.40 15.76
CA CYS A 304 -10.49 -7.00 15.62
C CYS A 304 -9.88 -6.79 14.23
N ILE A 305 -10.72 -6.85 13.18
CA ILE A 305 -10.30 -6.72 11.79
C ILE A 305 -10.63 -5.31 11.30
N LYS A 306 -9.64 -4.60 10.78
CA LYS A 306 -9.80 -3.28 10.17
C LYS A 306 -9.75 -3.40 8.64
N PRO A 307 -10.50 -2.57 7.89
CA PRO A 307 -10.44 -2.58 6.43
C PRO A 307 -9.07 -2.10 5.94
N LEU A 308 -8.59 -2.70 4.84
CA LEU A 308 -7.26 -2.42 4.29
C LEU A 308 -7.01 -0.95 3.95
N GLU A 309 -8.07 -0.18 3.71
CA GLU A 309 -8.02 1.26 3.46
C GLU A 309 -7.38 2.04 4.61
N ALA A 310 -7.51 1.54 5.84
CA ALA A 310 -6.87 2.14 7.00
C ALA A 310 -5.32 2.09 6.95
N LEU A 311 -4.73 1.22 6.13
CA LEU A 311 -3.28 1.18 5.88
C LEU A 311 -2.82 2.19 4.81
N LEU A 312 -3.73 2.90 4.19
CA LEU A 312 -3.46 3.75 3.02
C LEU A 312 -3.67 5.23 3.30
N THR A 313 -4.20 5.60 4.45
CA THR A 313 -4.56 6.98 4.83
C THR A 313 -3.39 7.96 4.90
N SER A 314 -2.15 7.48 4.82
CA SER A 314 -0.93 8.32 4.74
C SER A 314 -0.52 8.67 3.31
N HIS A 315 -1.19 8.13 2.32
CA HIS A 315 -0.92 8.40 0.92
C HIS A 315 -1.91 9.42 0.39
N LYS A 316 -1.51 10.20 -0.59
CA LYS A 316 -2.40 11.16 -1.26
C LYS A 316 -3.44 10.46 -2.12
N ASP A 317 -4.65 10.99 -2.09
CA ASP A 317 -5.83 10.37 -2.66
C ASP A 317 -6.16 10.89 -4.07
N VAL A 318 -6.55 9.97 -4.94
CA VAL A 318 -7.05 10.24 -6.30
C VAL A 318 -8.34 9.48 -6.51
N VAL A 319 -9.44 10.22 -6.64
CA VAL A 319 -10.79 9.67 -6.86
C VAL A 319 -11.06 9.54 -8.35
N VAL A 320 -11.55 8.38 -8.75
CA VAL A 320 -11.87 8.12 -10.17
C VAL A 320 -13.35 7.90 -10.39
N LYS A 321 -13.78 8.13 -11.63
CA LYS A 321 -15.15 7.81 -12.07
C LYS A 321 -15.38 6.30 -12.00
N ASP A 322 -16.58 5.89 -11.61
CA ASP A 322 -16.95 4.47 -11.50
C ASP A 322 -16.73 3.69 -12.80
N SER A 323 -16.92 4.35 -13.94
CA SER A 323 -16.66 3.77 -15.27
C SER A 323 -15.20 3.39 -15.53
N ALA A 324 -14.26 4.03 -14.85
CA ALA A 324 -12.82 3.78 -15.00
C ALA A 324 -12.31 2.64 -14.07
N VAL A 325 -13.03 2.33 -13.01
CA VAL A 325 -12.61 1.39 -11.95
C VAL A 325 -12.19 0.04 -12.52
N ASN A 326 -13.05 -0.58 -13.32
CA ASN A 326 -12.78 -1.92 -13.87
C ASN A 326 -11.52 -1.93 -14.76
N ALA A 327 -11.29 -0.90 -15.58
CA ALA A 327 -10.11 -0.79 -16.43
C ALA A 327 -8.81 -0.74 -15.57
N ILE A 328 -8.83 -0.01 -14.47
CA ILE A 328 -7.70 0.10 -13.53
C ILE A 328 -7.47 -1.25 -12.84
N CYS A 329 -8.52 -1.98 -12.46
CA CYS A 329 -8.41 -3.34 -11.90
C CYS A 329 -7.73 -4.33 -12.88
N TYR A 330 -7.85 -4.09 -14.19
CA TYR A 330 -7.14 -4.84 -15.24
C TYR A 330 -5.73 -4.30 -15.53
N GLY A 331 -5.29 -3.24 -14.85
CA GLY A 331 -3.95 -2.68 -14.94
C GLY A 331 -3.81 -1.54 -15.96
N ALA A 332 -4.91 -0.97 -16.45
CA ALA A 332 -4.88 0.22 -17.31
C ALA A 332 -4.30 1.42 -16.55
N LYS A 333 -3.60 2.29 -17.26
CA LYS A 333 -3.15 3.57 -16.71
C LYS A 333 -4.37 4.48 -16.47
N LEU A 334 -4.35 5.25 -15.39
CA LEU A 334 -5.35 6.27 -15.15
C LEU A 334 -5.10 7.45 -16.08
N MET A 335 -6.12 7.82 -16.88
CA MET A 335 -6.11 8.96 -17.80
C MET A 335 -6.94 10.11 -17.23
N ILE A 336 -6.66 11.34 -17.63
CA ILE A 336 -7.41 12.55 -17.21
C ILE A 336 -8.95 12.38 -17.33
N PRO A 337 -9.53 11.85 -18.42
CA PRO A 337 -10.98 11.68 -18.51
C PRO A 337 -11.61 10.77 -17.44
N GLY A 338 -10.81 9.89 -16.83
CA GLY A 338 -11.22 9.02 -15.72
C GLY A 338 -11.07 9.65 -14.33
N LEU A 339 -10.40 10.80 -14.23
CA LEU A 339 -10.16 11.51 -12.99
C LEU A 339 -11.41 12.30 -12.57
N LEU A 340 -11.76 12.22 -11.28
CA LEU A 340 -12.87 12.94 -10.69
C LEU A 340 -12.39 14.00 -9.70
N ARG A 341 -11.63 13.59 -8.68
CA ARG A 341 -11.04 14.47 -7.67
C ARG A 341 -9.63 14.01 -7.34
N TYR A 342 -8.83 14.89 -6.78
CA TYR A 342 -7.45 14.60 -6.40
C TYR A 342 -6.97 15.54 -5.28
N GLU A 343 -6.06 15.05 -4.46
CA GLU A 343 -5.47 15.82 -3.37
C GLU A 343 -4.46 16.85 -3.87
N SER A 344 -4.25 17.90 -3.09
CA SER A 344 -3.26 18.93 -3.37
C SER A 344 -1.84 18.44 -3.12
N GLY A 345 -0.85 19.06 -3.80
CA GLY A 345 0.57 18.81 -3.56
C GLY A 345 1.07 17.44 -4.05
N ILE A 346 0.35 16.76 -4.96
CA ILE A 346 0.84 15.54 -5.60
C ILE A 346 2.03 15.88 -6.50
N GLU A 347 3.15 15.18 -6.29
CA GLU A 347 4.39 15.33 -7.05
C GLU A 347 4.63 14.16 -8.03
N MET A 348 5.51 14.41 -9.02
CA MET A 348 5.87 13.37 -9.99
C MET A 348 6.60 12.20 -9.29
N ASN A 349 6.24 10.98 -9.70
CA ASN A 349 6.73 9.73 -9.15
C ASN A 349 6.33 9.44 -7.69
N GLU A 350 5.49 10.28 -7.10
CA GLU A 350 4.91 10.02 -5.78
C GLU A 350 3.97 8.81 -5.81
N GLN A 351 3.92 8.07 -4.72
CA GLN A 351 3.00 6.95 -4.57
C GLN A 351 1.65 7.46 -4.06
N ILE A 352 0.61 7.22 -4.82
CA ILE A 352 -0.75 7.67 -4.56
C ILE A 352 -1.70 6.48 -4.42
N VAL A 353 -2.84 6.71 -3.77
CA VAL A 353 -3.97 5.79 -3.71
C VAL A 353 -5.01 6.18 -4.75
N ILE A 354 -5.41 5.23 -5.57
CA ILE A 354 -6.52 5.39 -6.51
C ILE A 354 -7.74 4.75 -5.86
N MET A 355 -8.80 5.54 -5.62
CA MET A 355 -10.00 5.12 -4.92
C MET A 355 -11.28 5.41 -5.69
N THR A 356 -12.36 4.74 -5.29
CA THR A 356 -13.72 4.97 -5.79
C THR A 356 -14.38 6.14 -5.07
N THR A 357 -15.51 6.60 -5.60
CA THR A 357 -16.38 7.59 -4.94
C THR A 357 -16.97 7.10 -3.59
N LYS A 358 -16.90 5.80 -3.32
CA LYS A 358 -17.37 5.16 -2.08
C LYS A 358 -16.25 4.95 -1.05
N GLY A 359 -15.01 5.40 -1.36
CA GLY A 359 -13.84 5.28 -0.49
C GLY A 359 -13.15 3.91 -0.53
N GLU A 360 -13.44 3.08 -1.53
CA GLU A 360 -12.76 1.79 -1.71
C GLU A 360 -11.43 1.98 -2.43
N ALA A 361 -10.37 1.39 -1.91
CA ALA A 361 -9.06 1.41 -2.57
C ALA A 361 -9.02 0.47 -3.78
N ILE A 362 -8.85 1.04 -4.99
CA ILE A 362 -8.75 0.29 -6.24
C ILE A 362 -7.32 -0.21 -6.43
N ALA A 363 -6.35 0.69 -6.32
CA ALA A 363 -4.95 0.40 -6.59
C ALA A 363 -4.00 1.42 -5.95
N LEU A 364 -2.78 0.98 -5.67
CA LEU A 364 -1.65 1.90 -5.51
C LEU A 364 -1.12 2.28 -6.88
N GLY A 365 -0.99 3.58 -7.12
CA GLY A 365 -0.44 4.18 -8.33
C GLY A 365 0.88 4.90 -8.08
N ILE A 366 1.54 5.26 -9.17
CA ILE A 366 2.63 6.22 -9.20
C ILE A 366 2.17 7.38 -10.05
N ALA A 367 2.14 8.58 -9.48
CA ALA A 367 1.75 9.80 -10.18
C ALA A 367 2.72 10.10 -11.34
N LEU A 368 2.19 10.45 -12.47
CA LEU A 368 2.93 10.88 -13.67
C LEU A 368 2.63 12.35 -14.01
N MET A 369 1.78 13.00 -13.24
CA MET A 369 1.44 14.40 -13.31
C MET A 369 1.42 15.00 -11.92
N THR A 370 1.83 16.25 -11.79
CA THR A 370 1.66 17.03 -10.56
C THR A 370 0.24 17.56 -10.45
N THR A 371 -0.15 18.03 -9.26
CA THR A 371 -1.46 18.67 -9.02
C THR A 371 -1.74 19.79 -10.04
N ALA A 372 -0.76 20.65 -10.34
CA ALA A 372 -0.91 21.75 -11.28
C ALA A 372 -1.18 21.26 -12.71
N VAL A 373 -0.46 20.23 -13.16
CA VAL A 373 -0.65 19.63 -14.49
C VAL A 373 -2.01 18.94 -14.59
N MET A 374 -2.48 18.25 -13.52
CA MET A 374 -3.81 17.65 -13.50
C MET A 374 -4.93 18.69 -13.59
N ALA A 375 -4.71 19.90 -13.07
CA ALA A 375 -5.67 21.00 -13.18
C ALA A 375 -5.73 21.59 -14.60
N ALA A 376 -4.59 21.73 -15.28
CA ALA A 376 -4.46 22.46 -16.54
C ALA A 376 -4.66 21.62 -17.79
N CYS A 377 -4.24 20.33 -17.78
CA CYS A 377 -4.24 19.49 -18.99
C CYS A 377 -5.57 18.76 -19.20
N ASP A 378 -6.06 18.69 -20.44
CA ASP A 378 -7.29 17.97 -20.80
C ASP A 378 -7.07 16.51 -21.17
N HIS A 379 -5.85 16.12 -21.47
CA HIS A 379 -5.50 14.76 -21.84
C HIS A 379 -4.16 14.34 -21.22
N GLY A 380 -3.91 13.04 -21.21
CA GLY A 380 -2.66 12.49 -20.69
C GLY A 380 -2.87 11.41 -19.62
N VAL A 381 -1.76 10.89 -19.14
CA VAL A 381 -1.72 9.82 -18.13
C VAL A 381 -1.46 10.40 -16.76
N VAL A 382 -2.46 10.35 -15.89
CA VAL A 382 -2.36 10.81 -14.48
C VAL A 382 -1.44 9.91 -13.66
N ALA A 383 -1.67 8.60 -13.75
CA ALA A 383 -0.91 7.62 -12.96
C ALA A 383 -0.75 6.28 -13.66
N LYS A 384 0.37 5.62 -13.40
CA LYS A 384 0.55 4.20 -13.71
C LYS A 384 0.22 3.35 -12.49
N VAL A 385 -0.44 2.21 -12.71
CA VAL A 385 -0.77 1.27 -11.64
C VAL A 385 0.50 0.55 -11.18
N LYS A 386 0.83 0.67 -9.88
CA LYS A 386 1.90 -0.07 -9.23
C LYS A 386 1.41 -1.42 -8.70
N ARG A 387 0.26 -1.42 -8.05
CA ARG A 387 -0.35 -2.62 -7.46
C ARG A 387 -1.87 -2.50 -7.41
N VAL A 388 -2.58 -3.38 -8.09
CA VAL A 388 -4.04 -3.48 -7.99
C VAL A 388 -4.41 -4.13 -6.66
N ILE A 389 -5.36 -3.55 -5.93
CA ILE A 389 -5.89 -4.01 -4.64
C ILE A 389 -7.28 -4.62 -4.85
N MET A 390 -8.21 -3.87 -5.43
CA MET A 390 -9.58 -4.27 -5.67
C MET A 390 -9.67 -5.51 -6.57
N GLU A 391 -10.71 -6.30 -6.39
CA GLU A 391 -10.99 -7.45 -7.22
C GLU A 391 -11.45 -7.03 -8.62
N ARG A 392 -11.14 -7.87 -9.62
CA ARG A 392 -11.62 -7.65 -10.98
C ARG A 392 -13.13 -7.88 -11.02
N ASP A 393 -13.79 -7.14 -11.89
CA ASP A 393 -15.23 -7.27 -12.18
C ASP A 393 -16.17 -6.96 -11.00
N THR A 394 -15.65 -6.39 -9.88
CA THR A 394 -16.45 -5.74 -8.82
C THR A 394 -17.30 -4.62 -9.42
N TYR A 395 -16.74 -3.86 -10.36
CA TYR A 395 -17.45 -2.87 -11.16
C TYR A 395 -17.61 -3.37 -12.59
N PRO A 396 -18.73 -3.06 -13.29
CA PRO A 396 -18.99 -3.54 -14.65
C PRO A 396 -17.98 -2.98 -15.64
N ARG A 397 -17.73 -3.76 -16.68
CA ARG A 397 -16.81 -3.37 -17.75
C ARG A 397 -17.42 -2.29 -18.63
N LYS A 398 -16.87 -1.07 -18.59
CA LYS A 398 -17.27 0.09 -19.39
C LYS A 398 -16.19 0.53 -20.41
N TRP A 399 -15.22 -0.35 -20.71
CA TRP A 399 -14.12 -0.09 -21.64
C TRP A 399 -14.13 -1.10 -22.81
N GLY A 400 -13.52 -0.68 -23.93
CA GLY A 400 -13.46 -1.52 -25.13
C GLY A 400 -14.82 -1.66 -25.82
N LEU A 401 -15.72 -0.68 -25.65
CA LEU A 401 -17.06 -0.62 -26.27
C LEU A 401 -17.14 0.42 -27.40
N GLY A 402 -16.09 1.20 -27.61
CA GLY A 402 -16.03 2.19 -28.69
C GLY A 402 -15.90 1.54 -30.08
N PRO A 403 -16.26 2.26 -31.16
CA PRO A 403 -16.27 1.71 -32.53
C PRO A 403 -14.90 1.15 -32.95
N LYS A 404 -13.80 1.87 -32.67
CA LYS A 404 -12.43 1.39 -32.95
C LYS A 404 -12.07 0.12 -32.17
N ALA A 405 -12.51 0.00 -30.92
CA ALA A 405 -12.25 -1.19 -30.11
C ALA A 405 -13.08 -2.39 -30.58
N LEU A 406 -14.31 -2.18 -31.06
CA LEU A 406 -15.16 -3.21 -31.66
C LEU A 406 -14.56 -3.69 -32.98
N GLN A 407 -14.15 -2.76 -33.85
CA GLN A 407 -13.46 -3.06 -35.11
C GLN A 407 -12.19 -3.89 -34.86
N LYS A 408 -11.35 -3.48 -33.88
CA LYS A 408 -10.18 -4.27 -33.47
C LYS A 408 -10.54 -5.70 -33.06
N LYS A 409 -11.60 -5.87 -32.27
CA LYS A 409 -12.07 -7.19 -31.84
C LYS A 409 -12.55 -8.03 -33.04
N GLN A 410 -13.28 -7.43 -33.97
CA GLN A 410 -13.73 -8.10 -35.20
C GLN A 410 -12.55 -8.53 -36.07
N LEU A 411 -11.53 -7.69 -36.23
CA LEU A 411 -10.32 -8.02 -36.98
C LEU A 411 -9.51 -9.15 -36.31
N ILE A 412 -9.46 -9.18 -34.97
CA ILE A 412 -8.82 -10.29 -34.22
C ILE A 412 -9.63 -11.57 -34.40
N ALA A 413 -10.95 -11.52 -34.30
CA ALA A 413 -11.83 -12.68 -34.50
C ALA A 413 -11.76 -13.22 -35.94
N ALA A 414 -11.61 -12.34 -36.92
CA ALA A 414 -11.43 -12.69 -38.34
C ALA A 414 -10.00 -13.15 -38.68
N GLY A 415 -9.08 -13.22 -37.71
CA GLY A 415 -7.69 -13.60 -37.92
C GLY A 415 -6.86 -12.59 -38.72
N LYS A 416 -7.37 -11.37 -38.90
CA LYS A 416 -6.68 -10.25 -39.58
C LYS A 416 -5.75 -9.44 -38.68
N LEU A 417 -5.83 -9.68 -37.36
CA LEU A 417 -4.90 -9.18 -36.34
C LEU A 417 -4.54 -10.32 -35.39
N GLU A 418 -3.32 -10.32 -34.91
CA GLU A 418 -2.89 -11.27 -33.86
C GLU A 418 -3.50 -10.91 -32.50
N LYS A 419 -3.32 -11.84 -31.53
CA LYS A 419 -3.63 -11.61 -30.12
C LYS A 419 -3.01 -10.28 -29.66
N TYR A 420 -3.83 -9.48 -28.96
CA TYR A 420 -3.49 -8.11 -28.51
C TYR A 420 -3.48 -7.03 -29.63
N GLY A 421 -3.84 -7.38 -30.87
CA GLY A 421 -3.97 -6.44 -31.97
C GLY A 421 -2.65 -6.08 -32.64
N LYS A 422 -1.67 -6.97 -32.63
CA LYS A 422 -0.49 -6.86 -33.47
C LYS A 422 -0.86 -7.12 -34.92
N PRO A 423 -0.30 -6.36 -35.88
CA PRO A 423 -0.53 -6.61 -37.30
C PRO A 423 0.08 -7.94 -37.73
N ASN A 424 -0.60 -8.59 -38.69
CA ASN A 424 -0.11 -9.76 -39.42
C ASN A 424 -0.24 -9.53 -40.93
N ASP A 425 0.16 -10.50 -41.74
CA ASP A 425 0.15 -10.38 -43.21
C ASP A 425 -1.26 -10.17 -43.80
N LYS A 426 -2.31 -10.48 -43.03
CA LYS A 426 -3.71 -10.34 -43.40
C LYS A 426 -4.35 -9.04 -42.89
N THR A 427 -3.57 -8.15 -42.29
CA THR A 427 -4.07 -6.90 -41.69
C THR A 427 -4.43 -5.90 -42.80
N PRO A 428 -5.66 -5.31 -42.79
CA PRO A 428 -6.05 -4.29 -43.77
C PRO A 428 -5.13 -3.06 -43.74
N LYS A 429 -4.80 -2.54 -44.92
CA LYS A 429 -3.95 -1.34 -45.06
C LYS A 429 -4.52 -0.13 -44.33
N GLU A 430 -5.84 0.07 -44.44
CA GLU A 430 -6.59 1.13 -43.78
C GLU A 430 -6.42 1.12 -42.25
N TRP A 431 -6.32 -0.07 -41.65
CA TRP A 431 -6.06 -0.18 -40.21
C TRP A 431 -4.64 0.26 -39.85
N LEU A 432 -3.66 -0.05 -40.69
CA LEU A 432 -2.25 0.33 -40.49
C LEU A 432 -2.05 1.84 -40.61
N GLU A 433 -2.72 2.48 -41.58
CA GLU A 433 -2.68 3.92 -41.77
C GLU A 433 -3.31 4.70 -40.60
N GLN A 434 -4.36 4.16 -40.01
CA GLN A 434 -5.00 4.76 -38.84
C GLN A 434 -4.22 4.56 -37.53
N HIS A 435 -3.17 3.71 -37.51
CA HIS A 435 -2.40 3.36 -36.34
C HIS A 435 -0.90 3.28 -36.67
N PRO A 436 -0.24 4.41 -36.98
CA PRO A 436 1.16 4.44 -37.40
C PRO A 436 2.11 3.86 -36.32
N ASP A 437 1.84 4.09 -35.04
CA ASP A 437 2.63 3.56 -33.90
C ASP A 437 2.71 2.03 -33.87
N ILE A 438 1.82 1.33 -34.57
CA ILE A 438 1.77 -0.13 -34.64
C ILE A 438 2.50 -0.63 -35.91
N SER A 439 2.62 0.18 -36.94
CA SER A 439 3.28 -0.16 -38.19
C SER A 439 4.81 -0.21 -38.06
N GLU A 440 5.39 0.59 -37.18
CA GLU A 440 6.83 0.60 -36.89
C GLU A 440 7.36 -0.64 -36.16
N GLN A 441 6.46 -1.49 -35.62
CA GLN A 441 6.85 -2.75 -34.96
C GLN A 441 6.96 -3.96 -35.89
N LYS A 442 6.88 -3.78 -37.21
CA LYS A 442 7.21 -4.79 -38.22
C LYS A 442 8.68 -4.67 -38.57
N THR A 443 9.54 -5.45 -37.94
CA THR A 443 10.52 -6.36 -38.57
C THR A 443 11.38 -6.99 -37.51
N PRO A 444 11.49 -8.30 -37.42
CA PRO A 444 12.74 -8.93 -37.01
C PRO A 444 13.70 -8.76 -38.22
N ILE A 445 14.74 -7.99 -38.01
CA ILE A 445 15.84 -7.87 -38.96
C ILE A 445 16.36 -9.29 -39.26
N SER A 446 16.23 -9.72 -40.50
CA SER A 446 16.86 -10.90 -41.03
C SER A 446 18.38 -10.64 -41.00
N ALA A 447 19.12 -11.59 -40.42
CA ALA A 447 20.56 -11.48 -40.17
C ALA A 447 21.40 -11.71 -41.42
N ASN A 448 21.16 -10.98 -42.52
CA ASN A 448 21.99 -11.11 -43.74
C ASN A 448 22.06 -9.85 -44.60
N ASP A 449 22.17 -8.65 -44.01
CA ASP A 449 22.59 -7.48 -44.76
C ASP A 449 23.53 -6.62 -43.92
N LYS A 450 24.85 -6.77 -44.19
CA LYS A 450 25.85 -5.82 -43.75
C LYS A 450 25.83 -4.61 -44.68
N PRO A 451 25.62 -3.39 -44.20
CA PRO A 451 25.75 -2.20 -45.05
C PRO A 451 27.23 -1.94 -45.36
N LYS A 452 27.53 -1.82 -46.64
CA LYS A 452 28.79 -1.26 -47.15
C LYS A 452 28.86 0.21 -46.72
N VAL A 453 29.97 0.57 -46.14
CA VAL A 453 30.36 1.94 -45.83
C VAL A 453 30.85 2.56 -47.14
N GLU A 454 30.16 3.50 -47.70
CA GLU A 454 30.70 4.48 -48.66
C GLU A 454 31.04 5.76 -47.89
N GLN A 455 32.32 6.12 -48.01
CA GLN A 455 32.86 7.40 -47.57
C GLN A 455 32.43 8.47 -48.55
N ASP A 456 31.78 9.50 -48.10
CA ASP A 456 31.76 10.76 -48.82
C ASP A 456 32.15 11.91 -47.88
N LYS A 457 33.17 12.61 -48.37
CA LYS A 457 33.75 13.83 -47.82
C LYS A 457 32.93 15.04 -48.29
N SER A 458 32.51 15.91 -47.42
CA SER A 458 32.43 17.32 -47.76
C SER A 458 32.51 18.18 -46.50
N ASP A 459 33.46 19.08 -46.56
CA ASP A 459 33.74 20.17 -45.63
C ASP A 459 32.57 21.14 -45.48
N HIS A 460 32.30 21.62 -44.27
CA HIS A 460 31.94 23.04 -44.10
C HIS A 460 32.31 23.56 -42.69
N VAL A 461 32.92 24.71 -42.78
CA VAL A 461 33.64 25.58 -41.86
C VAL A 461 32.76 26.19 -40.77
N THR A 462 33.31 26.31 -39.60
CA THR A 462 32.91 27.07 -38.39
C THR A 462 32.92 28.61 -38.59
N PRO A 463 32.40 29.41 -37.63
CA PRO A 463 33.36 30.11 -36.77
C PRO A 463 33.04 30.10 -35.26
N GLY A 464 34.10 30.11 -34.46
CA GLY A 464 34.11 30.15 -33.05
C GLY A 464 34.13 31.54 -32.39
N VAL A 465 34.06 31.55 -31.07
CA VAL A 465 34.44 32.65 -30.16
C VAL A 465 35.13 32.03 -28.92
N PRO A 466 36.03 32.73 -28.24
CA PRO A 466 37.23 32.18 -27.64
C PRO A 466 37.16 31.99 -26.09
N VAL A 467 37.97 31.06 -25.62
CA VAL A 467 38.26 30.88 -24.17
C VAL A 467 39.75 31.13 -23.97
N THR A 468 40.07 31.96 -22.98
CA THR A 468 41.42 32.18 -22.47
C THR A 468 41.77 31.21 -21.35
N PRO A 469 43.06 30.92 -21.16
CA PRO A 469 43.56 29.83 -20.32
C PRO A 469 44.22 30.29 -19.02
N GLN A 470 44.30 29.40 -18.06
CA GLN A 470 45.30 29.35 -16.97
C GLN A 470 45.19 27.98 -16.31
N GLU A 471 46.12 27.27 -15.97
CA GLU A 471 47.55 27.10 -15.82
C GLU A 471 47.78 25.67 -15.31
N ALA A 472 48.89 25.11 -15.70
CA ALA A 472 49.33 23.74 -15.44
C ALA A 472 49.94 23.59 -14.04
N GLU A 473 49.88 22.38 -13.47
CA GLU A 473 51.01 21.80 -12.76
C GLU A 473 51.05 20.28 -12.78
N GLU A 474 52.27 19.76 -12.86
CA GLU A 474 52.75 18.42 -13.16
C GLU A 474 52.52 17.43 -12.01
N GLY A 475 52.44 16.11 -12.39
CA GLY A 475 52.53 15.06 -11.38
C GLY A 475 52.55 13.63 -11.87
N LYS A 476 53.68 13.17 -12.43
CA LYS A 476 54.23 11.80 -12.43
C LYS A 476 53.39 10.58 -12.79
N LYS A 477 53.73 10.02 -13.94
CA LYS A 477 53.47 8.66 -14.44
C LYS A 477 53.89 7.57 -13.46
N ARG A 478 52.99 6.59 -13.24
CA ARG A 478 53.35 5.20 -12.94
C ARG A 478 52.63 4.26 -13.90
N LYS A 479 53.42 3.52 -14.65
CA LYS A 479 53.01 2.39 -15.51
C LYS A 479 52.34 1.32 -14.67
N ARG A 480 51.23 0.78 -15.15
CA ARG A 480 50.70 -0.51 -14.72
C ARG A 480 50.31 -1.32 -15.96
N GLU A 481 50.79 -2.53 -15.99
CA GLU A 481 50.70 -3.51 -17.06
C GLU A 481 49.25 -3.88 -17.38
N VAL A 482 49.00 -4.08 -18.65
CA VAL A 482 47.72 -4.53 -19.23
C VAL A 482 47.73 -6.06 -19.24
N LEU A 483 46.77 -6.68 -18.59
CA LEU A 483 46.38 -8.08 -18.82
C LEU A 483 45.09 -8.10 -19.64
N PRO A 484 44.91 -9.03 -20.57
CA PRO A 484 43.79 -9.03 -21.50
C PRO A 484 42.50 -9.49 -20.82
N SER A 485 41.40 -8.77 -21.08
CA SER A 485 40.06 -9.12 -20.65
C SER A 485 39.36 -9.92 -21.73
N ASP A 486 39.12 -11.19 -21.46
CA ASP A 486 38.13 -12.00 -22.17
C ASP A 486 36.76 -11.69 -21.62
N ASP A 487 35.97 -10.96 -22.36
CA ASP A 487 34.55 -10.67 -22.00
C ASP A 487 33.64 -11.08 -23.17
N GLU A 488 33.41 -12.40 -23.29
CA GLU A 488 32.30 -12.93 -24.07
C GLU A 488 31.06 -13.07 -23.16
N THR A 489 30.10 -12.14 -23.29
CA THR A 489 28.80 -12.24 -22.65
C THR A 489 27.85 -13.11 -23.47
N PRO A 490 27.33 -14.22 -22.93
CA PRO A 490 26.42 -15.09 -23.67
C PRO A 490 25.02 -14.43 -23.87
N SER A 491 24.45 -14.72 -25.05
CA SER A 491 23.18 -14.15 -25.53
C SER A 491 21.96 -14.47 -24.62
N LYS A 492 20.92 -13.65 -24.68
CA LYS A 492 19.66 -13.79 -23.89
C LYS A 492 18.94 -15.14 -24.06
N SER A 493 19.22 -15.89 -25.13
CA SER A 493 18.62 -17.21 -25.38
C SER A 493 19.29 -18.32 -24.56
N GLU A 494 20.61 -18.25 -24.36
CA GLU A 494 21.36 -19.21 -23.54
C GLU A 494 21.10 -19.05 -22.05
N ARG A 495 20.90 -17.81 -21.55
CA ARG A 495 20.46 -17.57 -20.17
C ARG A 495 19.09 -18.16 -19.84
N LYS A 496 18.18 -18.29 -20.82
CA LYS A 496 16.87 -18.95 -20.60
C LYS A 496 16.98 -20.47 -20.57
N LYS A 497 17.84 -21.07 -21.38
CA LYS A 497 18.11 -22.52 -21.37
C LYS A 497 18.79 -22.95 -20.07
N SER A 498 19.87 -22.27 -19.66
CA SER A 498 20.59 -22.60 -18.43
C SER A 498 19.73 -22.42 -17.14
N LYS A 499 18.79 -21.47 -17.12
CA LYS A 499 17.81 -21.33 -16.01
C LYS A 499 16.76 -22.43 -15.98
N LYS A 500 16.38 -22.99 -17.13
CA LYS A 500 15.41 -24.08 -17.22
C LYS A 500 16.03 -25.43 -16.82
N ASP A 501 17.29 -25.63 -17.16
CA ASP A 501 18.05 -26.84 -16.80
C ASP A 501 18.44 -26.83 -15.30
N LYS A 502 18.82 -25.68 -14.73
CA LYS A 502 19.02 -25.52 -13.28
C LYS A 502 17.73 -25.67 -12.47
N LYS A 503 16.56 -25.37 -13.03
CA LYS A 503 15.27 -25.60 -12.35
C LYS A 503 14.90 -27.08 -12.36
N LYS A 504 15.12 -27.78 -13.48
CA LYS A 504 14.89 -29.23 -13.60
C LYS A 504 15.84 -30.06 -12.74
N SER A 505 17.11 -29.65 -12.57
CA SER A 505 18.05 -30.34 -11.70
C SER A 505 17.69 -30.16 -10.22
N LYS A 506 17.25 -28.93 -9.81
CA LYS A 506 16.77 -28.70 -8.44
C LYS A 506 15.47 -29.45 -8.10
N GLU A 507 14.53 -29.55 -9.03
CA GLU A 507 13.30 -30.35 -8.82
C GLU A 507 13.62 -31.83 -8.65
N LYS A 508 14.61 -32.37 -9.40
CA LYS A 508 15.07 -33.76 -9.23
C LYS A 508 15.86 -34.00 -7.93
N GLU A 509 16.59 -33.01 -7.43
CA GLU A 509 17.26 -33.10 -6.12
C GLU A 509 16.23 -33.12 -4.97
N ILE A 510 15.20 -32.27 -5.03
CA ILE A 510 14.14 -32.22 -4.02
C ILE A 510 13.32 -33.52 -4.00
N GLU A 511 13.03 -34.11 -5.16
CA GLU A 511 12.34 -35.42 -5.23
C GLU A 511 13.22 -36.56 -4.70
N LYS A 512 14.53 -36.48 -4.85
CA LYS A 512 15.46 -37.48 -4.34
C LYS A 512 15.63 -37.37 -2.83
N GLU A 513 15.74 -36.16 -2.27
CA GLU A 513 15.80 -35.93 -0.83
C GLU A 513 14.51 -36.39 -0.12
N SER A 514 13.33 -36.11 -0.67
CA SER A 514 12.05 -36.57 -0.10
C SER A 514 11.91 -38.11 -0.10
N SER A 515 12.39 -38.79 -1.14
CA SER A 515 12.37 -40.26 -1.20
C SER A 515 13.36 -40.91 -0.21
N ASP A 516 14.47 -40.25 0.08
CA ASP A 516 15.47 -40.75 1.04
C ASP A 516 15.06 -40.48 2.50
N GLU A 517 14.33 -39.42 2.77
CA GLU A 517 13.71 -39.20 4.09
C GLU A 517 12.61 -40.20 4.40
N GLU A 518 11.76 -40.51 3.43
CA GLU A 518 10.71 -41.53 3.58
C GLU A 518 11.28 -42.93 3.85
N LYS A 519 12.40 -43.29 3.19
CA LYS A 519 13.13 -44.54 3.44
C LYS A 519 13.77 -44.57 4.83
N LYS A 520 14.30 -43.45 5.33
CA LYS A 520 14.85 -43.33 6.69
C LYS A 520 13.76 -43.47 7.75
N GLU A 521 12.59 -42.91 7.52
CA GLU A 521 11.45 -43.00 8.44
C GLU A 521 10.88 -44.44 8.50
N ARG A 522 10.75 -45.13 7.35
CA ARG A 522 10.36 -46.55 7.30
C ARG A 522 11.36 -47.46 8.04
N LYS A 523 12.68 -47.21 7.91
CA LYS A 523 13.71 -47.95 8.68
C LYS A 523 13.62 -47.70 10.19
N LYS A 524 13.31 -46.46 10.61
CA LYS A 524 13.10 -46.15 12.04
C LYS A 524 11.86 -46.82 12.60
N LYS A 525 10.75 -46.84 11.86
CA LYS A 525 9.50 -47.54 12.27
C LYS A 525 9.70 -49.06 12.36
N LYS A 526 10.49 -49.66 11.46
CA LYS A 526 10.80 -51.08 11.50
C LYS A 526 11.67 -51.43 12.71
N LYS A 527 12.73 -50.65 13.01
CA LYS A 527 13.57 -50.86 14.23
C LYS A 527 12.79 -50.70 15.53
N LYS A 528 11.77 -49.81 15.56
CA LYS A 528 10.92 -49.63 16.75
C LYS A 528 10.00 -50.84 16.96
N LYS A 529 9.43 -51.37 15.87
CA LYS A 529 8.60 -52.58 15.91
C LYS A 529 9.40 -53.85 16.30
N ASP A 530 10.63 -53.93 15.86
CA ASP A 530 11.52 -55.07 16.18
C ASP A 530 11.93 -55.03 17.65
N LYS A 531 12.23 -53.84 18.22
CA LYS A 531 12.47 -53.65 19.66
C LYS A 531 11.23 -53.91 20.54
N GLU A 532 10.04 -53.51 20.11
CA GLU A 532 8.79 -53.83 20.83
C GLU A 532 8.52 -55.34 20.85
N LYS A 533 8.88 -56.07 19.80
CA LYS A 533 8.77 -57.55 19.76
C LYS A 533 9.83 -58.25 20.64
N GLU A 534 11.01 -57.69 20.80
CA GLU A 534 12.03 -58.20 21.71
C GLU A 534 11.61 -57.99 23.17
N MET A 535 11.10 -56.82 23.53
CA MET A 535 10.61 -56.53 24.89
C MET A 535 9.42 -57.39 25.30
N VAL A 536 8.54 -57.77 24.37
CA VAL A 536 7.40 -58.69 24.65
C VAL A 536 7.88 -60.10 24.83
N LYS A 537 8.96 -60.55 24.18
CA LYS A 537 9.54 -61.89 24.39
C LYS A 537 10.32 -61.98 25.69
N GLU A 538 10.92 -60.91 26.18
CA GLU A 538 11.60 -60.87 27.47
C GLU A 538 10.61 -60.79 28.67
N SER A 539 9.36 -60.40 28.43
CA SER A 539 8.31 -60.37 29.49
C SER A 539 7.50 -61.69 29.60
N GLU A 540 7.68 -62.65 28.67
CA GLU A 540 7.04 -63.96 28.67
C GLU A 540 8.01 -65.10 29.10
N SER A 541 9.25 -64.82 29.39
CA SER A 541 10.23 -65.72 29.98
C SER A 541 10.47 -65.37 31.46
#